data_6d83cfc7db32e9fa9ec9880362946498
#
_entry.id   6d83cfc7db32e9fa9ec9880362946498
#
_cell.length_a   1.000
_cell.length_b   1.000
_cell.length_c   1.000
_cell.angle_alpha   90.00
_cell.angle_beta   90.00
_cell.angle_gamma   90.00
#
_symmetry.space_group_name_H-M   'P 1'
#
loop_
_entity.id
_entity.type
_entity.pdbx_description
1 polymer ?
#
loop_
_entity_poly.entity_id
_entity_poly.type
_entity_poly.pdbx_seq_one_letter_code
_entity_poly.pdbx_strand_id
1 'polypeptide(L)'
;MSQLTPADLYSLEQYAKVRNDFRAKVMAHKRDRKVPIGPNATLYFEDRLTMQYQIQEMLRIERIFEEEGIRDELDAYNPLVPDGRNLKATFMVEFADSEERKQALANLIGIEDKVWVQVAGHEPQYAVADEDLEREDDSKTSSVHFLRFELTAAMAAALKGGARLALGIDHPNYGYGVEAAPATRDSLTADLA
;
A
#
# COMPACT_ATOMS: atom_id res chain seq x y z
N MET A 1 -4.46 12.84 -7.04
CA MET A 1 -4.37 13.38 -5.66
C MET A 1 -3.09 14.20 -5.51
N SER A 2 -3.07 15.25 -4.66
CA SER A 2 -1.87 16.04 -4.41
C SER A 2 -0.99 15.37 -3.35
N GLN A 3 0.32 15.48 -3.49
CA GLN A 3 1.29 15.10 -2.47
C GLN A 3 1.06 15.86 -1.16
N LEU A 4 1.56 15.30 -0.05
CA LEU A 4 1.57 15.94 1.26
C LEU A 4 2.66 17.01 1.31
N THR A 5 2.37 18.09 2.03
CA THR A 5 3.28 19.20 2.30
C THR A 5 3.40 19.43 3.81
N PRO A 6 4.37 20.18 4.31
CA PRO A 6 4.44 20.52 5.73
C PRO A 6 3.15 21.15 6.29
N ALA A 7 2.40 21.89 5.46
CA ALA A 7 1.13 22.52 5.86
C ALA A 7 0.00 21.50 6.12
N ASP A 8 0.14 20.27 5.65
CA ASP A 8 -0.82 19.18 5.88
C ASP A 8 -0.55 18.43 7.19
N LEU A 9 0.55 18.72 7.85
CA LEU A 9 0.98 18.04 9.07
C LEU A 9 0.66 18.87 10.32
N TYR A 10 0.35 18.18 11.40
CA TYR A 10 0.24 18.78 12.72
C TYR A 10 1.63 18.96 13.33
N SER A 11 1.84 20.02 14.10
CA SER A 11 2.99 20.07 15.01
C SER A 11 2.92 18.94 16.05
N LEU A 12 4.03 18.55 16.66
CA LEU A 12 4.02 17.47 17.67
C LEU A 12 3.06 17.77 18.83
N GLU A 13 2.95 19.03 19.24
CA GLU A 13 2.02 19.46 20.29
C GLU A 13 0.55 19.34 19.86
N GLN A 14 0.24 19.73 18.63
CA GLN A 14 -1.10 19.60 18.07
C GLN A 14 -1.45 18.13 17.90
N TYR A 15 -0.52 17.35 17.34
CA TYR A 15 -0.71 15.92 17.12
C TYR A 15 -0.97 15.17 18.42
N ALA A 16 -0.24 15.48 19.48
CA ALA A 16 -0.47 14.88 20.81
C ALA A 16 -1.92 15.03 21.29
N LYS A 17 -2.58 16.15 20.95
CA LYS A 17 -3.97 16.44 21.35
C LYS A 17 -4.99 15.66 20.49
N VAL A 18 -4.76 15.54 19.18
CA VAL A 18 -5.72 14.97 18.24
C VAL A 18 -5.43 13.50 17.90
N ARG A 19 -4.30 12.95 18.32
CA ARG A 19 -3.78 11.65 17.89
C ARG A 19 -4.78 10.51 18.06
N ASN A 20 -5.47 10.44 19.18
CA ASN A 20 -6.39 9.33 19.45
C ASN A 20 -7.55 9.31 18.46
N ASP A 21 -8.15 10.46 18.18
CA ASP A 21 -9.26 10.59 17.26
C ASP A 21 -8.79 10.41 15.81
N PHE A 22 -7.64 11.00 15.47
CA PHE A 22 -7.02 10.84 14.15
C PHE A 22 -6.66 9.38 13.88
N ARG A 23 -6.04 8.70 14.85
CA ARG A 23 -5.75 7.27 14.76
C ARG A 23 -7.00 6.44 14.58
N ALA A 24 -8.07 6.70 15.34
CA ALA A 24 -9.32 5.97 15.22
C ALA A 24 -9.93 6.13 13.82
N LYS A 25 -9.92 7.35 13.26
CA LYS A 25 -10.33 7.64 11.88
C LYS A 25 -9.51 6.84 10.87
N VAL A 26 -8.18 6.87 10.98
CA VAL A 26 -7.28 6.17 10.05
C VAL A 26 -7.45 4.65 10.15
N MET A 27 -7.57 4.09 11.35
CA MET A 27 -7.80 2.65 11.53
C MET A 27 -9.13 2.20 10.94
N ALA A 28 -10.17 3.01 11.04
CA ALA A 28 -11.45 2.75 10.37
C ALA A 28 -11.31 2.77 8.85
N HIS A 29 -10.61 3.75 8.30
CA HIS A 29 -10.31 3.87 6.87
C HIS A 29 -9.48 2.69 6.34
N LYS A 30 -8.44 2.28 7.05
CA LYS A 30 -7.56 1.15 6.68
C LYS A 30 -8.29 -0.20 6.60
N ARG A 31 -9.42 -0.39 7.27
CA ARG A 31 -10.19 -1.64 7.18
C ARG A 31 -10.65 -1.97 5.77
N ASP A 32 -11.08 -0.95 5.05
CA ASP A 32 -11.57 -1.10 3.68
C ASP A 32 -10.43 -1.04 2.63
N ARG A 33 -9.17 -0.97 3.10
CA ARG A 33 -7.96 -0.88 2.27
C ARG A 33 -6.99 -2.04 2.50
N LYS A 34 -7.41 -3.05 3.26
CA LYS A 34 -6.64 -4.25 3.53
C LYS A 34 -7.23 -5.43 2.77
N VAL A 35 -6.43 -6.07 1.90
CA VAL A 35 -6.84 -7.22 1.10
C VAL A 35 -5.90 -8.39 1.34
N PRO A 36 -6.31 -9.39 2.14
CA PRO A 36 -5.58 -10.65 2.25
C PRO A 36 -5.69 -11.44 0.93
N ILE A 37 -4.57 -11.99 0.46
CA ILE A 37 -4.49 -12.87 -0.71
C ILE A 37 -3.84 -14.18 -0.28
N GLY A 38 -4.65 -15.21 -0.08
CA GLY A 38 -4.19 -16.48 0.50
C GLY A 38 -3.83 -16.36 1.99
N PRO A 39 -3.09 -17.34 2.55
CA PRO A 39 -2.87 -17.44 4.01
C PRO A 39 -1.83 -16.47 4.56
N ASN A 40 -0.88 -16.01 3.75
CA ASN A 40 0.32 -15.33 4.25
C ASN A 40 0.60 -13.98 3.59
N ALA A 41 -0.12 -13.61 2.54
CA ALA A 41 0.11 -12.36 1.82
C ALA A 41 -1.04 -11.38 2.02
N THR A 42 -0.71 -10.10 2.18
CA THR A 42 -1.70 -9.03 2.34
C THR A 42 -1.25 -7.77 1.61
N LEU A 43 -2.16 -7.16 0.86
CA LEU A 43 -2.02 -5.81 0.31
C LEU A 43 -2.66 -4.80 1.28
N TYR A 44 -1.90 -3.80 1.67
CA TYR A 44 -2.36 -2.63 2.41
C TYR A 44 -2.29 -1.44 1.46
N PHE A 45 -3.43 -1.05 0.89
CA PHE A 45 -3.49 0.07 -0.04
C PHE A 45 -3.31 1.38 0.67
N GLU A 46 -2.35 2.14 0.18
CA GLU A 46 -1.97 3.44 0.74
C GLU A 46 -2.66 4.58 -0.01
N ASP A 47 -2.89 5.67 0.69
CA ASP A 47 -3.39 6.92 0.16
C ASP A 47 -2.85 8.11 0.96
N ARG A 48 -3.33 9.30 0.63
CA ARG A 48 -2.90 10.53 1.30
C ARG A 48 -3.16 10.49 2.82
N LEU A 49 -4.26 9.90 3.27
CA LEU A 49 -4.61 9.83 4.70
C LEU A 49 -3.73 8.81 5.45
N THR A 50 -3.48 7.65 4.84
CA THR A 50 -2.62 6.63 5.45
C THR A 50 -1.17 7.12 5.54
N MET A 51 -0.68 7.83 4.52
CA MET A 51 0.67 8.39 4.52
C MET A 51 0.81 9.59 5.46
N GLN A 52 -0.19 10.46 5.56
CA GLN A 52 -0.21 11.50 6.57
C GLN A 52 -0.09 10.92 7.99
N TYR A 53 -0.82 9.85 8.27
CA TYR A 53 -0.74 9.17 9.56
C TYR A 53 0.64 8.55 9.80
N GLN A 54 1.22 7.90 8.79
CA GLN A 54 2.54 7.28 8.89
C GLN A 54 3.60 8.33 9.20
N ILE A 55 3.64 9.43 8.45
CA ILE A 55 4.57 10.54 8.69
C ILE A 55 4.38 11.10 10.12
N GLN A 56 3.14 11.37 10.53
CA GLN A 56 2.87 11.91 11.89
C GLN A 56 3.37 10.98 13.01
N GLU A 57 3.22 9.66 12.84
CA GLU A 57 3.73 8.69 13.82
C GLU A 57 5.27 8.65 13.82
N MET A 58 5.93 8.75 12.65
CA MET A 58 7.39 8.83 12.57
C MET A 58 7.91 10.10 13.24
N LEU A 59 7.38 11.26 12.89
CA LEU A 59 7.76 12.53 13.51
C LEU A 59 7.60 12.47 15.05
N ARG A 60 6.53 11.83 15.53
CA ARG A 60 6.28 11.68 16.98
C ARG A 60 7.28 10.75 17.66
N ILE A 61 7.54 9.58 17.06
CA ILE A 61 8.39 8.54 17.66
C ILE A 61 9.83 8.99 17.68
N GLU A 62 10.31 9.60 16.60
CA GLU A 62 11.68 10.06 16.45
C GLU A 62 11.89 11.48 16.96
N ARG A 63 10.80 12.15 17.40
CA ARG A 63 10.81 13.52 17.92
C ARG A 63 11.38 14.53 16.92
N ILE A 64 11.00 14.36 15.64
CA ILE A 64 11.39 15.25 14.56
C ILE A 64 10.48 16.49 14.57
N PHE A 65 11.06 17.66 14.70
CA PHE A 65 10.36 18.95 14.65
C PHE A 65 11.09 19.99 13.80
N GLU A 66 12.29 19.68 13.35
CA GLU A 66 13.10 20.47 12.45
C GLU A 66 12.56 20.38 11.01
N GLU A 67 12.62 21.50 10.30
CA GLU A 67 12.04 21.58 8.94
C GLU A 67 12.69 20.58 7.96
N GLU A 68 14.00 20.38 8.06
CA GLU A 68 14.76 19.44 7.23
C GLU A 68 14.27 18.00 7.45
N GLY A 69 14.21 17.53 8.70
CA GLY A 69 13.73 16.19 9.01
C GLY A 69 12.26 15.97 8.64
N ILE A 70 11.40 16.99 8.73
CA ILE A 70 10.02 16.91 8.24
C ILE A 70 9.98 16.73 6.72
N ARG A 71 10.84 17.41 5.98
CA ARG A 71 10.97 17.25 4.52
C ARG A 71 11.46 15.85 4.14
N ASP A 72 12.46 15.33 4.85
CA ASP A 72 12.97 13.98 4.62
C ASP A 72 11.88 12.93 4.77
N GLU A 73 11.03 13.03 5.79
CA GLU A 73 9.87 12.13 5.95
C GLU A 73 8.84 12.30 4.82
N LEU A 74 8.55 13.53 4.41
CA LEU A 74 7.64 13.78 3.28
C LEU A 74 8.20 13.19 1.98
N ASP A 75 9.48 13.35 1.71
CA ASP A 75 10.14 12.83 0.52
C ASP A 75 10.17 11.29 0.51
N ALA A 76 10.33 10.67 1.68
CA ALA A 76 10.29 9.22 1.82
C ALA A 76 8.89 8.62 1.58
N TYR A 77 7.82 9.26 2.06
CA TYR A 77 6.48 8.67 2.03
C TYR A 77 5.55 9.20 0.91
N ASN A 78 5.79 10.38 0.37
CA ASN A 78 5.01 10.93 -0.75
C ASN A 78 4.99 10.03 -2.01
N PRO A 79 6.05 9.28 -2.36
CA PRO A 79 6.00 8.32 -3.46
C PRO A 79 4.92 7.24 -3.31
N LEU A 80 4.44 6.98 -2.09
CA LEU A 80 3.37 6.02 -1.80
C LEU A 80 1.96 6.63 -1.88
N VAL A 81 1.82 7.92 -2.15
CA VAL A 81 0.52 8.56 -2.41
C VAL A 81 0.13 8.35 -3.88
N PRO A 82 -1.06 7.78 -4.18
CA PRO A 82 -1.56 7.65 -5.54
C PRO A 82 -1.68 8.99 -6.27
N ASP A 83 -1.42 9.00 -7.57
CA ASP A 83 -1.47 10.21 -8.41
C ASP A 83 -2.81 10.42 -9.15
N GLY A 84 -3.77 9.52 -8.96
CA GLY A 84 -5.07 9.52 -9.63
C GLY A 84 -5.15 8.59 -10.84
N ARG A 85 -4.04 7.94 -11.24
CA ARG A 85 -3.98 6.95 -12.33
C ARG A 85 -3.51 5.59 -11.87
N ASN A 86 -3.14 5.45 -10.62
CA ASN A 86 -2.60 4.23 -10.05
C ASN A 86 -3.18 3.94 -8.67
N LEU A 87 -2.96 2.72 -8.23
CA LEU A 87 -3.13 2.29 -6.85
C LEU A 87 -1.74 2.02 -6.28
N LYS A 88 -1.52 2.39 -5.03
CA LYS A 88 -0.27 2.14 -4.29
C LYS A 88 -0.56 1.23 -3.12
N ALA A 89 0.33 0.28 -2.86
CA ALA A 89 0.15 -0.66 -1.76
C ALA A 89 1.48 -1.03 -1.10
N THR A 90 1.45 -1.18 0.22
CA THR A 90 2.44 -1.96 0.96
C THR A 90 2.01 -3.42 0.89
N PHE A 91 2.85 -4.26 0.31
CA PHE A 91 2.64 -5.71 0.23
C PHE A 91 3.43 -6.38 1.35
N MET A 92 2.76 -7.22 2.13
CA MET A 92 3.37 -7.91 3.26
C MET A 92 3.21 -9.43 3.11
N VAL A 93 4.30 -10.16 3.37
CA VAL A 93 4.34 -11.62 3.47
C VAL A 93 4.61 -11.99 4.92
N GLU A 94 3.61 -12.56 5.59
CA GLU A 94 3.58 -12.71 7.04
C GLU A 94 3.50 -14.19 7.46
N PHE A 95 4.45 -14.61 8.28
CA PHE A 95 4.49 -15.93 8.91
C PHE A 95 4.70 -15.77 10.42
N ALA A 96 3.97 -16.53 11.22
CA ALA A 96 4.06 -16.46 12.68
C ALA A 96 5.39 -17.00 13.21
N ASP A 97 5.90 -18.09 12.62
CA ASP A 97 7.17 -18.69 12.98
C ASP A 97 8.33 -18.09 12.16
N SER A 98 9.46 -17.81 12.81
CA SER A 98 10.61 -17.16 12.18
C SER A 98 11.38 -18.08 11.22
N GLU A 99 11.46 -19.39 11.51
CA GLU A 99 12.14 -20.34 10.63
C GLU A 99 11.28 -20.66 9.42
N GLU A 100 9.96 -20.83 9.61
CA GLU A 100 9.01 -20.97 8.51
C GLU A 100 9.06 -19.74 7.58
N ARG A 101 9.08 -18.53 8.15
CA ARG A 101 9.20 -17.29 7.39
C ARG A 101 10.49 -17.25 6.55
N LYS A 102 11.63 -17.62 7.13
CA LYS A 102 12.92 -17.63 6.45
C LYS A 102 12.91 -18.59 5.24
N GLN A 103 12.37 -19.78 5.43
CA GLN A 103 12.25 -20.77 4.34
C GLN A 103 11.26 -20.31 3.27
N ALA A 104 10.13 -19.75 3.68
CA ALA A 104 9.12 -19.24 2.75
C ALA A 104 9.67 -18.09 1.89
N LEU A 105 10.35 -17.10 2.48
CA LEU A 105 10.93 -15.99 1.73
C LEU A 105 12.00 -16.44 0.73
N ALA A 106 12.76 -17.50 1.03
CA ALA A 106 13.69 -18.10 0.06
C ALA A 106 12.97 -18.78 -1.12
N ASN A 107 11.76 -19.30 -0.92
CA ASN A 107 10.96 -19.95 -1.96
C ASN A 107 10.05 -18.96 -2.73
N LEU A 108 9.98 -17.71 -2.32
CA LEU A 108 9.09 -16.68 -2.86
C LEU A 108 9.83 -15.54 -3.57
N ILE A 109 11.08 -15.76 -3.98
CA ILE A 109 11.86 -14.77 -4.74
C ILE A 109 11.08 -14.36 -6.00
N GLY A 110 10.93 -13.05 -6.22
CA GLY A 110 10.17 -12.46 -7.33
C GLY A 110 8.65 -12.46 -7.13
N ILE A 111 8.14 -12.74 -5.92
CA ILE A 111 6.69 -12.72 -5.65
C ILE A 111 6.08 -11.33 -5.88
N GLU A 112 6.80 -10.27 -5.59
CA GLU A 112 6.39 -8.87 -5.78
C GLU A 112 6.04 -8.55 -7.22
N ASP A 113 6.73 -9.13 -8.19
CA ASP A 113 6.48 -8.97 -9.63
C ASP A 113 5.31 -9.82 -10.15
N LYS A 114 4.78 -10.71 -9.31
CA LYS A 114 3.67 -11.60 -9.64
C LYS A 114 2.33 -11.16 -9.04
N VAL A 115 2.33 -10.04 -8.32
CA VAL A 115 1.10 -9.45 -7.78
C VAL A 115 0.38 -8.66 -8.86
N TRP A 116 -0.92 -8.87 -9.00
CA TRP A 116 -1.72 -8.20 -10.02
C TRP A 116 -3.06 -7.69 -9.47
N VAL A 117 -3.62 -6.70 -10.17
CA VAL A 117 -5.01 -6.25 -10.05
C VAL A 117 -5.70 -6.39 -11.40
N GLN A 118 -7.00 -6.71 -11.41
CA GLN A 118 -7.78 -6.86 -12.62
C GLN A 118 -9.14 -6.21 -12.47
N VAL A 119 -9.43 -5.26 -13.34
CA VAL A 119 -10.77 -4.69 -13.50
C VAL A 119 -11.58 -5.58 -14.44
N ALA A 120 -12.81 -5.91 -14.10
CA ALA A 120 -13.67 -6.78 -14.92
C ALA A 120 -13.78 -6.25 -16.37
N GLY A 121 -13.51 -7.13 -17.33
CA GLY A 121 -13.49 -6.81 -18.77
C GLY A 121 -12.14 -6.26 -19.28
N HIS A 122 -11.11 -6.22 -18.44
CA HIS A 122 -9.76 -5.78 -18.81
C HIS A 122 -8.72 -6.83 -18.43
N GLU A 123 -7.53 -6.74 -19.06
CA GLU A 123 -6.39 -7.58 -18.73
C GLU A 123 -5.84 -7.26 -17.36
N PRO A 124 -5.24 -8.24 -16.64
CA PRO A 124 -4.55 -7.99 -15.38
C PRO A 124 -3.43 -6.96 -15.52
N GLN A 125 -3.29 -6.11 -14.52
CA GLN A 125 -2.17 -5.19 -14.39
C GLN A 125 -1.25 -5.68 -13.29
N TYR A 126 -0.04 -6.09 -13.65
CA TYR A 126 0.97 -6.50 -12.69
C TYR A 126 1.60 -5.29 -12.01
N ALA A 127 2.04 -5.49 -10.79
CA ALA A 127 2.69 -4.45 -10.02
C ALA A 127 4.03 -4.02 -10.63
N VAL A 128 4.34 -2.73 -10.51
CA VAL A 128 5.71 -2.23 -10.54
C VAL A 128 6.18 -2.19 -9.10
N ALA A 129 7.18 -2.99 -8.77
CA ALA A 129 7.62 -3.19 -7.39
C ALA A 129 8.89 -2.39 -7.09
N ASP A 130 9.01 -1.95 -5.83
CA ASP A 130 10.25 -1.50 -5.20
C ASP A 130 11.07 -0.47 -6.00
N GLU A 131 10.38 0.55 -6.55
CA GLU A 131 11.00 1.59 -7.39
C GLU A 131 12.02 2.46 -6.64
N ASP A 132 12.04 2.39 -5.31
CA ASP A 132 12.94 3.15 -4.44
C ASP A 132 14.28 2.42 -4.18
N LEU A 133 14.22 1.11 -3.93
CA LEU A 133 15.38 0.26 -3.71
C LEU A 133 15.04 -1.22 -3.88
N GLU A 134 16.00 -2.01 -4.30
CA GLU A 134 15.87 -3.46 -4.40
C GLU A 134 15.73 -4.12 -3.01
N ARG A 135 14.73 -5.01 -2.87
CA ARG A 135 14.39 -5.66 -1.60
C ARG A 135 14.54 -7.18 -1.61
N GLU A 136 15.07 -7.72 -2.68
CA GLU A 136 15.44 -9.13 -2.76
C GLU A 136 16.92 -9.32 -3.05
N ASP A 137 17.43 -10.51 -2.77
CA ASP A 137 18.76 -10.98 -3.13
C ASP A 137 18.68 -12.41 -3.66
N ASP A 138 19.81 -12.98 -4.08
CA ASP A 138 19.88 -14.34 -4.63
C ASP A 138 19.42 -15.44 -3.65
N SER A 139 19.24 -15.11 -2.38
CA SER A 139 18.90 -16.08 -1.32
C SER A 139 17.47 -16.00 -0.84
N LYS A 140 16.85 -14.82 -0.89
CA LYS A 140 15.48 -14.59 -0.41
C LYS A 140 14.91 -13.25 -0.90
N THR A 141 13.57 -13.18 -0.93
CA THR A 141 12.86 -11.89 -1.04
C THR A 141 12.62 -11.25 0.33
N SER A 142 12.16 -9.99 0.34
CA SER A 142 11.72 -9.30 1.55
C SER A 142 10.34 -9.79 2.02
N SER A 143 10.03 -9.55 3.28
CA SER A 143 8.66 -9.69 3.81
C SER A 143 7.79 -8.45 3.58
N VAL A 144 8.36 -7.37 3.04
CA VAL A 144 7.66 -6.10 2.76
C VAL A 144 8.15 -5.56 1.43
N HIS A 145 7.21 -5.23 0.53
CA HIS A 145 7.47 -4.58 -0.74
C HIS A 145 6.51 -3.41 -0.94
N PHE A 146 6.90 -2.43 -1.75
CA PHE A 146 6.05 -1.32 -2.17
C PHE A 146 5.66 -1.49 -3.62
N LEU A 147 4.35 -1.53 -3.86
CA LEU A 147 3.79 -1.87 -5.16
C LEU A 147 2.99 -0.71 -5.73
N ARG A 148 3.11 -0.52 -7.05
CA ARG A 148 2.31 0.43 -7.83
C ARG A 148 1.60 -0.32 -8.97
N PHE A 149 0.29 -0.12 -9.07
CA PHE A 149 -0.54 -0.67 -10.14
C PHE A 149 -1.03 0.46 -11.02
N GLU A 150 -0.54 0.55 -12.24
CA GLU A 150 -1.01 1.52 -13.22
C GLU A 150 -2.34 1.08 -13.83
N LEU A 151 -3.30 2.00 -13.88
CA LEU A 151 -4.60 1.76 -14.47
C LEU A 151 -4.79 2.68 -15.68
N THR A 152 -5.34 2.13 -16.75
CA THR A 152 -5.75 2.92 -17.90
C THR A 152 -6.97 3.77 -17.57
N ALA A 153 -7.20 4.84 -18.33
CA ALA A 153 -8.41 5.67 -18.18
C ALA A 153 -9.71 4.84 -18.35
N ALA A 154 -9.69 3.81 -19.22
CA ALA A 154 -10.81 2.90 -19.39
C ALA A 154 -11.08 2.04 -18.15
N MET A 155 -10.02 1.53 -17.50
CA MET A 155 -10.12 0.78 -16.23
C MET A 155 -10.66 1.66 -15.11
N ALA A 156 -10.12 2.89 -14.97
CA ALA A 156 -10.59 3.85 -13.97
C ALA A 156 -12.08 4.19 -14.19
N ALA A 157 -12.50 4.43 -15.43
CA ALA A 157 -13.90 4.67 -15.77
C ALA A 157 -14.79 3.47 -15.46
N ALA A 158 -14.34 2.24 -15.77
CA ALA A 158 -15.05 1.01 -15.46
C ALA A 158 -15.24 0.81 -13.94
N LEU A 159 -14.19 1.04 -13.13
CA LEU A 159 -14.28 1.01 -11.66
C LEU A 159 -15.26 2.03 -11.11
N LYS A 160 -15.22 3.27 -11.61
CA LYS A 160 -16.19 4.33 -11.26
C LYS A 160 -17.62 3.96 -11.68
N GLY A 161 -17.76 3.17 -12.74
CA GLY A 161 -19.04 2.57 -13.17
C GLY A 161 -19.48 1.36 -12.37
N GLY A 162 -18.71 0.94 -11.35
CA GLY A 162 -19.05 -0.18 -10.47
C GLY A 162 -18.54 -1.54 -10.95
N ALA A 163 -17.60 -1.59 -11.92
CA ALA A 163 -16.98 -2.84 -12.34
C ALA A 163 -16.28 -3.54 -11.16
N ARG A 164 -16.27 -4.87 -11.18
CA ARG A 164 -15.60 -5.69 -10.16
C ARG A 164 -14.09 -5.51 -10.26
N LEU A 165 -13.42 -5.58 -9.10
CA LEU A 165 -11.97 -5.56 -8.97
C LEU A 165 -11.51 -6.88 -8.35
N ALA A 166 -10.66 -7.62 -9.06
CA ALA A 166 -9.99 -8.80 -8.56
C ALA A 166 -8.51 -8.49 -8.31
N LEU A 167 -7.91 -9.22 -7.38
CA LEU A 167 -6.49 -9.12 -7.03
C LEU A 167 -5.93 -10.52 -6.89
N GLY A 168 -4.66 -10.70 -7.18
CA GLY A 168 -4.05 -12.02 -7.06
C GLY A 168 -2.54 -12.00 -7.15
N ILE A 169 -1.99 -13.20 -7.02
CA ILE A 169 -0.56 -13.48 -7.08
C ILE A 169 -0.38 -14.72 -7.94
N ASP A 170 0.44 -14.64 -8.99
CA ASP A 170 0.74 -15.71 -9.94
C ASP A 170 2.16 -16.26 -9.76
N HIS A 171 2.61 -16.36 -8.51
CA HIS A 171 3.90 -16.95 -8.22
C HIS A 171 3.79 -18.49 -8.18
N PRO A 172 4.78 -19.27 -8.73
CA PRO A 172 4.70 -20.74 -8.80
C PRO A 172 4.46 -21.42 -7.44
N ASN A 173 5.00 -20.84 -6.38
CA ASN A 173 4.87 -21.36 -5.01
C ASN A 173 3.78 -20.63 -4.20
N TYR A 174 3.05 -19.65 -4.81
CA TYR A 174 2.01 -18.89 -4.13
C TYR A 174 0.99 -18.34 -5.13
N GLY A 175 0.06 -19.18 -5.55
CA GLY A 175 -0.98 -18.84 -6.53
C GLY A 175 -2.34 -18.67 -5.85
N TYR A 176 -2.78 -17.43 -5.62
CA TYR A 176 -4.05 -17.10 -5.00
C TYR A 176 -4.69 -15.87 -5.68
N GLY A 177 -6.03 -15.86 -5.69
CA GLY A 177 -6.80 -14.71 -6.17
C GLY A 177 -8.01 -14.45 -5.28
N VAL A 178 -8.44 -13.19 -5.23
CA VAL A 178 -9.59 -12.74 -4.45
C VAL A 178 -10.31 -11.62 -5.20
N GLU A 179 -11.64 -11.57 -5.08
CA GLU A 179 -12.42 -10.41 -5.51
C GLU A 179 -12.52 -9.41 -4.35
N ALA A 180 -12.23 -8.13 -4.62
CA ALA A 180 -12.35 -7.08 -3.63
C ALA A 180 -13.80 -6.92 -3.16
N ALA A 181 -14.01 -6.83 -1.85
CA ALA A 181 -15.31 -6.48 -1.30
C ALA A 181 -15.79 -5.12 -1.85
N PRO A 182 -17.11 -4.89 -1.98
CA PRO A 182 -17.61 -3.61 -2.49
C PRO A 182 -17.07 -2.38 -1.78
N ALA A 183 -16.96 -2.40 -0.45
CA ALA A 183 -16.41 -1.29 0.33
C ALA A 183 -14.93 -1.04 -0.01
N THR A 184 -14.14 -2.09 -0.19
CA THR A 184 -12.74 -2.00 -0.61
C THR A 184 -12.63 -1.43 -2.02
N ARG A 185 -13.38 -1.99 -2.98
CA ARG A 185 -13.40 -1.48 -4.36
C ARG A 185 -13.75 0.01 -4.39
N ASP A 186 -14.79 0.44 -3.66
CA ASP A 186 -15.25 1.82 -3.64
C ASP A 186 -14.19 2.74 -2.99
N SER A 187 -13.55 2.30 -1.91
CA SER A 187 -12.45 3.02 -1.29
C SER A 187 -11.25 3.21 -2.23
N LEU A 188 -10.87 2.15 -2.98
CA LEU A 188 -9.76 2.22 -3.94
C LEU A 188 -10.12 3.04 -5.19
N THR A 189 -11.38 3.00 -5.62
CA THR A 189 -11.87 3.80 -6.75
C THR A 189 -11.77 5.31 -6.46
N ALA A 190 -11.90 5.71 -5.20
CA ALA A 190 -11.75 7.10 -4.78
C ALA A 190 -10.32 7.68 -4.94
N ASP A 191 -9.31 6.82 -5.13
CA ASP A 191 -7.93 7.23 -5.42
C ASP A 191 -7.74 7.67 -6.88
N LEU A 192 -8.69 7.33 -7.76
CA LEU A 192 -8.60 7.56 -9.20
C LEU A 192 -9.24 8.91 -9.60
N ALA A 193 -8.56 9.65 -10.50
CA ALA A 193 -9.02 10.94 -11.02
C ALA A 193 -10.16 10.82 -12.05
#